data_802e3eac66d4dcb8cba198f9d4f13d4b
#
_entry.id   802e3eac66d4dcb8cba198f9d4f13d4b
#
_cell.length_a   1.000
_cell.length_b   1.000
_cell.length_c   1.000
_cell.angle_alpha   90.00
_cell.angle_beta   90.00
_cell.angle_gamma   90.00
#
_symmetry.space_group_name_H-M   'P 1'
#
loop_
_entity.id
_entity.type
_entity.pdbx_description
1 polymer ?
#
loop_
_entity_poly.entity_id
_entity_poly.type
_entity_poly.pdbx_seq_one_letter_code
_entity_poly.pdbx_strand_id
1 'polypeptide(L)'
;EVFPAAAYACGLRARIDHEQGWHKSLSNVPVRNVLGISSPVFWSLQSEDSDANNLNNKEITTIICRNGFRFWGNRTPETKAYIFEVYTRTAQVLADSIAEAQFETIDAPLTPANVKDVLSAIRAKLDALVTSGRLIGAECWYDVVDNSTTELRQGRVRIRYKYTPVPPLEDMELYQAFTDEFFGPAFATLGGA
;
A
#
# COMPACT_ATOMS: atom_id res chain seq x y z
N GLU A 1 30.41 3.68 11.21
CA GLU A 1 30.03 4.71 10.26
C GLU A 1 28.55 5.06 10.43
N VAL A 2 28.19 6.34 10.36
CA VAL A 2 26.82 6.82 10.55
C VAL A 2 26.24 7.20 9.19
N PHE A 3 25.07 6.67 8.86
CA PHE A 3 24.36 6.95 7.61
C PHE A 3 22.99 7.57 7.90
N PRO A 4 22.47 8.42 6.98
CA PRO A 4 21.15 8.97 7.10
C PRO A 4 20.05 7.88 7.10
N ALA A 5 19.08 7.97 8.01
CA ALA A 5 17.96 7.03 8.08
C ALA A 5 17.14 6.97 6.76
N ALA A 6 17.06 8.10 6.04
CA ALA A 6 16.40 8.17 4.75
C ALA A 6 17.04 7.25 3.70
N ALA A 7 18.38 7.09 3.70
CA ALA A 7 19.05 6.16 2.78
C ALA A 7 18.66 4.70 3.07
N TYR A 8 18.56 4.34 4.36
CA TYR A 8 18.05 3.02 4.76
C TYR A 8 16.59 2.83 4.39
N ALA A 9 15.76 3.86 4.52
CA ALA A 9 14.35 3.81 4.12
C ALA A 9 14.21 3.55 2.61
N CYS A 10 14.99 4.25 1.77
CA CYS A 10 15.00 4.02 0.32
C CYS A 10 15.44 2.59 -0.03
N GLY A 11 16.51 2.10 0.58
CA GLY A 11 16.98 0.72 0.36
C GLY A 11 15.97 -0.33 0.83
N LEU A 12 15.33 -0.10 1.98
CA LEU A 12 14.27 -0.96 2.48
C LEU A 12 13.04 -0.94 1.56
N ARG A 13 12.65 0.24 1.07
CA ARG A 13 11.53 0.39 0.14
C ARG A 13 11.77 -0.39 -1.15
N ALA A 14 12.95 -0.23 -1.75
CA ALA A 14 13.33 -0.97 -2.96
C ALA A 14 13.30 -2.50 -2.75
N ARG A 15 13.77 -2.97 -1.59
CA ARG A 15 13.71 -4.39 -1.23
C ARG A 15 12.29 -4.89 -1.08
N ILE A 16 11.43 -4.15 -0.37
CA ILE A 16 10.01 -4.52 -0.18
C ILE A 16 9.28 -4.53 -1.52
N ASP A 17 9.52 -3.55 -2.38
CA ASP A 17 8.91 -3.48 -3.71
C ASP A 17 9.25 -4.71 -4.55
N HIS A 18 10.49 -5.20 -4.44
CA HIS A 18 10.94 -6.39 -5.16
C HIS A 18 10.42 -7.70 -4.54
N GLU A 19 10.50 -7.86 -3.21
CA GLU A 19 10.19 -9.11 -2.52
C GLU A 19 8.68 -9.32 -2.29
N GLN A 20 7.94 -8.25 -1.98
CA GLN A 20 6.54 -8.31 -1.53
C GLN A 20 5.58 -7.46 -2.37
N GLY A 21 6.09 -6.38 -2.93
CA GLY A 21 5.34 -5.41 -3.70
C GLY A 21 5.10 -4.09 -2.96
N TRP A 22 4.79 -3.07 -3.75
CA TRP A 22 4.65 -1.68 -3.31
C TRP A 22 3.48 -1.42 -2.34
N HIS A 23 2.49 -2.32 -2.29
CA HIS A 23 1.34 -2.25 -1.38
C HIS A 23 1.69 -2.59 0.07
N LYS A 24 2.86 -3.17 0.33
CA LYS A 24 3.35 -3.46 1.68
C LYS A 24 4.07 -2.25 2.23
N SER A 25 3.63 -1.76 3.40
CA SER A 25 4.30 -0.67 4.11
C SER A 25 5.72 -1.04 4.55
N LEU A 26 6.61 -0.05 4.60
CA LEU A 26 7.94 -0.19 5.19
C LEU A 26 7.90 -0.22 6.72
N SER A 27 6.78 0.21 7.33
CA SER A 27 6.61 0.17 8.78
C SER A 27 6.61 -1.26 9.31
N ASN A 28 7.17 -1.42 10.51
CA ASN A 28 7.30 -2.70 11.21
C ASN A 28 8.13 -3.78 10.46
N VAL A 29 8.96 -3.36 9.51
CA VAL A 29 9.88 -4.25 8.80
C VAL A 29 11.29 -4.09 9.37
N PRO A 30 11.99 -5.18 9.76
CA PRO A 30 13.33 -5.09 10.30
C PRO A 30 14.34 -4.51 9.31
N VAL A 31 15.15 -3.57 9.79
CA VAL A 31 16.29 -3.02 9.06
C VAL A 31 17.51 -3.87 9.37
N ARG A 32 18.18 -4.40 8.36
CA ARG A 32 19.35 -5.25 8.52
C ARG A 32 20.61 -4.42 8.74
N ASN A 33 21.56 -4.96 9.48
CA ASN A 33 22.90 -4.39 9.68
C ASN A 33 22.90 -3.01 10.36
N VAL A 34 21.91 -2.72 11.19
CA VAL A 34 21.86 -1.53 12.04
C VAL A 34 22.22 -1.94 13.45
N LEU A 35 23.27 -1.34 14.02
CA LEU A 35 23.76 -1.60 15.37
C LEU A 35 23.22 -0.60 16.39
N GLY A 36 22.75 0.55 15.95
CA GLY A 36 22.24 1.62 16.80
C GLY A 36 21.65 2.77 15.99
N ILE A 37 21.00 3.67 16.68
CA ILE A 37 20.47 4.94 16.16
C ILE A 37 21.06 6.09 16.99
N SER A 38 21.32 7.22 16.35
CA SER A 38 21.96 8.38 17.02
C SER A 38 21.06 9.04 18.07
N SER A 39 19.74 8.98 17.87
CA SER A 39 18.75 9.51 18.82
C SER A 39 17.78 8.38 19.18
N PRO A 40 17.95 7.74 20.34
CA PRO A 40 17.04 6.71 20.80
C PRO A 40 15.60 7.25 20.91
N VAL A 41 14.65 6.46 20.43
CA VAL A 41 13.22 6.76 20.49
C VAL A 41 12.56 5.70 21.35
N PHE A 42 11.94 6.13 22.44
CA PHE A 42 11.20 5.22 23.31
C PHE A 42 9.92 4.76 22.62
N TRP A 43 9.68 3.45 22.69
CA TRP A 43 8.47 2.81 22.16
C TRP A 43 7.95 1.78 23.17
N SER A 44 6.64 1.71 23.33
CA SER A 44 5.96 0.73 24.18
C SER A 44 4.78 0.11 23.45
N LEU A 45 4.57 -1.19 23.62
CA LEU A 45 3.37 -1.89 23.13
C LEU A 45 2.15 -1.61 24.02
N GLN A 46 2.40 -1.31 25.30
CA GLN A 46 1.37 -1.26 26.35
C GLN A 46 0.98 0.18 26.73
N SER A 47 1.67 1.16 26.18
CA SER A 47 1.43 2.56 26.50
C SER A 47 1.44 3.40 25.23
N GLU A 48 0.41 4.21 25.08
CA GLU A 48 0.34 5.23 24.03
C GLU A 48 1.28 6.42 24.30
N ASP A 49 1.67 6.63 25.57
CA ASP A 49 2.62 7.68 25.94
C ASP A 49 4.06 7.23 25.65
N SER A 50 4.46 7.40 24.41
CA SER A 50 5.80 7.07 23.92
C SER A 50 6.30 8.12 22.91
N ASP A 51 7.63 8.28 22.81
CA ASP A 51 8.24 9.19 21.85
C ASP A 51 7.85 8.82 20.42
N ALA A 52 7.76 7.52 20.13
CA ALA A 52 7.37 7.04 18.81
C ALA A 52 5.95 7.47 18.44
N ASN A 53 5.00 7.35 19.38
CA ASN A 53 3.62 7.79 19.14
C ASN A 53 3.53 9.31 19.01
N ASN A 54 4.28 10.05 19.81
CA ASN A 54 4.34 11.51 19.71
C ASN A 54 4.87 11.99 18.35
N LEU A 55 5.79 11.22 17.72
CA LEU A 55 6.28 11.48 16.38
C LEU A 55 5.25 11.06 15.33
N ASN A 56 4.67 9.88 15.46
CA ASN A 56 3.66 9.37 14.51
C ASN A 56 2.39 10.23 14.49
N ASN A 57 1.99 10.80 15.62
CA ASN A 57 0.88 11.75 15.69
C ASN A 57 1.14 13.06 14.91
N LYS A 58 2.40 13.31 14.54
CA LYS A 58 2.82 14.39 13.65
C LYS A 58 3.20 13.87 12.25
N GLU A 59 2.80 12.64 11.93
CA GLU A 59 3.02 11.97 10.66
C GLU A 59 4.52 11.77 10.32
N ILE A 60 5.34 11.67 11.35
CA ILE A 60 6.78 11.43 11.24
C ILE A 60 7.04 9.94 11.44
N THR A 61 7.55 9.27 10.40
CA THR A 61 8.07 7.91 10.50
C THR A 61 9.40 7.92 11.25
N THR A 62 9.53 7.08 12.27
CA THR A 62 10.73 6.97 13.10
C THR A 62 11.33 5.56 13.06
N ILE A 63 12.41 5.34 13.80
CA ILE A 63 13.01 4.01 14.00
C ILE A 63 12.89 3.63 15.46
N ILE A 64 12.32 2.46 15.73
CA ILE A 64 12.20 1.86 17.05
C ILE A 64 13.08 0.63 17.16
N CYS A 65 13.40 0.22 18.39
CA CYS A 65 14.11 -1.03 18.68
C CYS A 65 13.15 -2.02 19.34
N ARG A 66 12.73 -3.03 18.58
CA ARG A 66 11.98 -4.21 19.07
C ARG A 66 12.35 -5.43 18.25
N ASN A 67 13.05 -6.38 18.85
CA ASN A 67 13.62 -7.52 18.12
C ASN A 67 14.42 -7.05 16.88
N GLY A 68 15.35 -6.11 17.10
CA GLY A 68 16.07 -5.38 16.06
C GLY A 68 15.43 -4.03 15.72
N PHE A 69 16.18 -3.21 14.98
CA PHE A 69 15.71 -1.90 14.54
C PHE A 69 14.72 -2.05 13.38
N ARG A 70 13.65 -1.24 13.41
CA ARG A 70 12.63 -1.21 12.37
C ARG A 70 12.03 0.17 12.22
N PHE A 71 11.61 0.51 11.01
CA PHE A 71 10.83 1.72 10.80
C PHE A 71 9.45 1.57 11.44
N TRP A 72 8.94 2.67 11.98
CA TRP A 72 7.66 2.75 12.66
C TRP A 72 6.93 4.01 12.25
N GLY A 73 5.82 3.86 11.51
CA GLY A 73 5.01 4.91 10.91
C GLY A 73 4.67 4.59 9.46
N ASN A 74 3.44 4.91 9.08
CA ASN A 74 2.86 4.61 7.76
C ASN A 74 2.44 5.85 7.01
N ARG A 75 2.26 6.97 7.75
CA ARG A 75 1.56 8.14 7.25
C ARG A 75 2.49 9.09 6.52
N THR A 76 1.90 9.86 5.61
CA THR A 76 2.52 10.99 4.94
C THR A 76 1.97 12.29 5.57
N PRO A 77 2.61 13.45 5.37
CA PRO A 77 2.06 14.74 5.77
C PRO A 77 0.77 15.14 5.03
N GLU A 78 0.35 14.41 4.03
CA GLU A 78 -0.89 14.63 3.30
C GLU A 78 -2.05 13.96 4.05
N THR A 79 -3.12 14.72 4.33
CA THR A 79 -4.20 14.29 5.23
C THR A 79 -5.50 13.90 4.52
N LYS A 80 -5.55 13.98 3.18
CA LYS A 80 -6.78 13.75 2.42
C LYS A 80 -6.78 12.45 1.64
N ALA A 81 -6.07 12.42 0.51
CA ALA A 81 -6.14 11.30 -0.43
C ALA A 81 -4.98 10.32 -0.23
N TYR A 82 -3.79 10.82 0.05
CA TYR A 82 -2.57 10.02 0.15
C TYR A 82 -2.03 9.96 1.58
N ILE A 83 -2.92 9.66 2.52
CA ILE A 83 -2.59 9.61 3.96
C ILE A 83 -1.53 8.56 4.29
N PHE A 84 -1.45 7.48 3.52
CA PHE A 84 -0.46 6.43 3.70
C PHE A 84 0.61 6.46 2.59
N GLU A 85 1.85 6.18 2.96
CA GLU A 85 2.98 6.06 2.02
C GLU A 85 2.66 5.07 0.90
N VAL A 86 2.04 3.93 1.21
CA VAL A 86 1.66 2.92 0.22
C VAL A 86 0.63 3.40 -0.80
N TYR A 87 -0.19 4.40 -0.46
CA TYR A 87 -1.15 5.00 -1.40
C TYR A 87 -0.43 5.81 -2.47
N THR A 88 0.52 6.65 -2.03
CA THR A 88 1.37 7.41 -2.94
C THR A 88 2.17 6.48 -3.84
N ARG A 89 2.75 5.42 -3.25
CA ARG A 89 3.54 4.45 -3.99
C ARG A 89 2.69 3.66 -4.99
N THR A 90 1.48 3.26 -4.62
CA THR A 90 0.53 2.61 -5.52
C THR A 90 0.18 3.50 -6.70
N ALA A 91 -0.12 4.79 -6.46
CA ALA A 91 -0.42 5.75 -7.52
C ALA A 91 0.73 5.88 -8.53
N GLN A 92 1.95 6.03 -8.03
CA GLN A 92 3.15 6.14 -8.87
C GLN A 92 3.36 4.88 -9.73
N VAL A 93 3.34 3.69 -9.11
CA VAL A 93 3.57 2.44 -9.83
C VAL A 93 2.48 2.16 -10.86
N LEU A 94 1.22 2.48 -10.56
CA LEU A 94 0.14 2.35 -11.55
C LEU A 94 0.34 3.29 -12.73
N ALA A 95 0.63 4.56 -12.46
CA ALA A 95 0.85 5.55 -13.52
C ALA A 95 2.01 5.14 -14.44
N ASP A 96 3.16 4.81 -13.84
CA ASP A 96 4.37 4.43 -14.59
C ASP A 96 4.14 3.14 -15.39
N SER A 97 3.57 2.10 -14.76
CA SER A 97 3.37 0.80 -15.41
C SER A 97 2.31 0.84 -16.52
N ILE A 98 1.30 1.69 -16.42
CA ILE A 98 0.31 1.90 -17.48
C ILE A 98 0.95 2.70 -18.63
N ALA A 99 1.67 3.77 -18.32
CA ALA A 99 2.35 4.59 -19.32
C ALA A 99 3.37 3.78 -20.13
N GLU A 100 4.22 2.99 -19.45
CA GLU A 100 5.19 2.14 -20.10
C GLU A 100 4.53 1.07 -20.99
N ALA A 101 3.47 0.40 -20.49
CA ALA A 101 2.75 -0.62 -21.27
C ALA A 101 2.05 -0.06 -22.51
N GLN A 102 1.71 1.23 -22.53
CA GLN A 102 1.05 1.89 -23.66
C GLN A 102 2.02 2.66 -24.56
N PHE A 103 3.31 2.63 -24.30
CA PHE A 103 4.31 3.38 -25.05
C PHE A 103 4.28 3.04 -26.55
N GLU A 104 4.16 1.77 -26.89
CA GLU A 104 4.12 1.31 -28.30
C GLU A 104 2.81 1.69 -29.03
N THR A 105 1.79 2.14 -28.31
CA THR A 105 0.54 2.59 -28.93
C THR A 105 0.57 4.07 -29.34
N ILE A 106 1.60 4.80 -28.93
CA ILE A 106 1.81 6.18 -29.34
C ILE A 106 2.12 6.20 -30.84
N ASP A 107 1.50 7.12 -31.55
CA ASP A 107 1.57 7.25 -33.01
C ASP A 107 0.93 6.10 -33.82
N ALA A 108 0.32 5.11 -33.15
CA ALA A 108 -0.50 4.12 -33.83
C ALA A 108 -1.78 4.76 -34.40
N PRO A 109 -2.37 4.22 -35.48
CA PRO A 109 -3.62 4.72 -36.01
C PRO A 109 -4.74 4.78 -34.97
N LEU A 110 -5.37 5.93 -34.80
CA LEU A 110 -6.48 6.11 -33.87
C LEU A 110 -7.77 5.50 -34.47
N THR A 111 -7.94 4.21 -34.25
CA THR A 111 -9.14 3.47 -34.65
C THR A 111 -9.92 3.01 -33.41
N PRO A 112 -11.24 2.79 -33.53
CA PRO A 112 -12.04 2.23 -32.43
C PRO A 112 -11.50 0.87 -31.93
N ALA A 113 -10.91 0.06 -32.82
CA ALA A 113 -10.31 -1.22 -32.47
C ALA A 113 -9.10 -1.02 -31.54
N ASN A 114 -8.14 -0.16 -31.94
CA ASN A 114 -6.95 0.13 -31.15
C ASN A 114 -7.31 0.73 -29.77
N VAL A 115 -8.28 1.64 -29.70
CA VAL A 115 -8.75 2.19 -28.41
C VAL A 115 -9.36 1.09 -27.52
N LYS A 116 -10.12 0.16 -28.12
CA LYS A 116 -10.68 -0.99 -27.39
C LYS A 116 -9.60 -1.92 -26.87
N ASP A 117 -8.54 -2.16 -27.66
CA ASP A 117 -7.42 -3.02 -27.26
C ASP A 117 -6.66 -2.40 -26.10
N VAL A 118 -6.36 -1.09 -26.16
CA VAL A 118 -5.74 -0.34 -25.05
C VAL A 118 -6.60 -0.43 -23.78
N LEU A 119 -7.90 -0.20 -23.90
CA LEU A 119 -8.82 -0.28 -22.78
C LEU A 119 -8.84 -1.68 -22.16
N SER A 120 -8.85 -2.72 -23.00
CA SER A 120 -8.84 -4.12 -22.56
C SER A 120 -7.53 -4.49 -21.89
N ALA A 121 -6.39 -4.02 -22.39
CA ALA A 121 -5.07 -4.24 -21.78
C ALA A 121 -4.96 -3.59 -20.40
N ILE A 122 -5.44 -2.34 -20.25
CA ILE A 122 -5.44 -1.65 -18.95
C ILE A 122 -6.37 -2.39 -17.96
N ARG A 123 -7.56 -2.80 -18.39
CA ARG A 123 -8.49 -3.58 -17.54
C ARG A 123 -7.84 -4.89 -17.07
N ALA A 124 -7.29 -5.65 -17.98
CA ALA A 124 -6.62 -6.92 -17.65
C ALA A 124 -5.49 -6.73 -16.62
N LYS A 125 -4.71 -5.65 -16.75
CA LYS A 125 -3.67 -5.28 -15.78
C LYS A 125 -4.26 -4.96 -14.40
N LEU A 126 -5.30 -4.14 -14.34
CA LEU A 126 -5.96 -3.78 -13.10
C LEU A 126 -6.61 -4.99 -12.43
N ASP A 127 -7.30 -5.86 -13.18
CA ASP A 127 -7.92 -7.10 -12.70
C ASP A 127 -6.87 -8.06 -12.12
N ALA A 128 -5.72 -8.18 -12.76
CA ALA A 128 -4.61 -8.98 -12.26
C ALA A 128 -4.06 -8.44 -10.92
N LEU A 129 -4.02 -7.11 -10.73
CA LEU A 129 -3.60 -6.49 -9.48
C LEU A 129 -4.64 -6.69 -8.36
N VAL A 130 -5.93 -6.66 -8.68
CA VAL A 130 -7.00 -6.99 -7.73
C VAL A 130 -6.94 -8.48 -7.35
N THR A 131 -6.80 -9.36 -8.33
CA THR A 131 -6.70 -10.82 -8.09
C THR A 131 -5.48 -11.19 -7.25
N SER A 132 -4.35 -10.48 -7.44
CA SER A 132 -3.13 -10.68 -6.63
C SER A 132 -3.18 -10.00 -5.25
N GLY A 133 -4.28 -9.34 -4.88
CA GLY A 133 -4.45 -8.65 -3.60
C GLY A 133 -3.62 -7.37 -3.44
N ARG A 134 -3.14 -6.80 -4.54
CA ARG A 134 -2.39 -5.53 -4.53
C ARG A 134 -3.28 -4.31 -4.60
N LEU A 135 -4.51 -4.48 -5.06
CA LEU A 135 -5.60 -3.50 -5.01
C LEU A 135 -6.84 -4.17 -4.43
N ILE A 136 -7.69 -3.41 -3.75
CA ILE A 136 -9.00 -3.89 -3.29
C ILE A 136 -9.98 -3.93 -4.46
N GLY A 137 -9.91 -2.96 -5.35
CA GLY A 137 -10.75 -2.87 -6.53
C GLY A 137 -10.21 -1.84 -7.51
N ALA A 138 -10.55 -2.01 -8.78
CA ALA A 138 -10.20 -1.06 -9.84
C ALA A 138 -11.18 -1.14 -11.00
N GLU A 139 -11.31 -0.06 -11.74
CA GLU A 139 -12.17 0.04 -12.90
C GLU A 139 -11.55 0.97 -13.94
N CYS A 140 -11.72 0.66 -15.22
CA CYS A 140 -11.23 1.47 -16.32
C CYS A 140 -12.33 1.61 -17.39
N TRP A 141 -12.52 2.82 -17.92
CA TRP A 141 -13.57 3.08 -18.92
C TRP A 141 -13.18 4.19 -19.89
N TYR A 142 -13.84 4.17 -21.03
CA TYR A 142 -13.83 5.24 -22.01
C TYR A 142 -15.08 6.09 -21.81
N ASP A 143 -14.93 7.41 -21.73
CA ASP A 143 -16.05 8.35 -21.60
C ASP A 143 -16.18 9.17 -22.87
N VAL A 144 -17.37 9.14 -23.47
CA VAL A 144 -17.68 9.90 -24.70
C VAL A 144 -17.62 11.41 -24.47
N VAL A 145 -17.95 11.87 -23.26
CA VAL A 145 -17.92 13.30 -22.92
C VAL A 145 -16.50 13.84 -22.93
N ASP A 146 -15.52 13.06 -22.45
CA ASP A 146 -14.10 13.45 -22.46
C ASP A 146 -13.47 13.37 -23.86
N ASN A 147 -14.05 12.56 -24.74
CA ASN A 147 -13.52 12.23 -26.06
C ASN A 147 -14.40 12.79 -27.18
N SER A 148 -14.56 14.11 -27.20
CA SER A 148 -15.33 14.77 -28.23
C SER A 148 -14.72 14.58 -29.62
N THR A 149 -15.53 14.77 -30.67
CA THR A 149 -15.08 14.71 -32.08
C THR A 149 -13.88 15.64 -32.34
N THR A 150 -13.83 16.79 -31.67
CA THR A 150 -12.73 17.75 -31.80
C THR A 150 -11.43 17.18 -31.23
N GLU A 151 -11.46 16.53 -30.05
CA GLU A 151 -10.29 15.90 -29.44
C GLU A 151 -9.79 14.72 -30.29
N LEU A 152 -10.72 13.87 -30.74
CA LEU A 152 -10.37 12.72 -31.60
C LEU A 152 -9.74 13.14 -32.92
N ARG A 153 -10.22 14.23 -33.55
CA ARG A 153 -9.60 14.80 -34.76
C ARG A 153 -8.16 15.28 -34.54
N GLN A 154 -7.82 15.64 -33.31
CA GLN A 154 -6.47 16.06 -32.93
C GLN A 154 -5.59 14.87 -32.49
N GLY A 155 -6.07 13.64 -32.62
CA GLY A 155 -5.34 12.44 -32.21
C GLY A 155 -5.30 12.25 -30.69
N ARG A 156 -6.22 12.86 -29.93
CA ARG A 156 -6.24 12.79 -28.48
C ARG A 156 -7.31 11.83 -27.99
N VAL A 157 -6.93 10.88 -27.14
CA VAL A 157 -7.82 9.97 -26.43
C VAL A 157 -7.58 10.06 -24.93
N ARG A 158 -8.66 10.11 -24.17
CA ARG A 158 -8.66 10.06 -22.72
C ARG A 158 -9.32 8.79 -22.24
N ILE A 159 -8.60 8.02 -21.44
CA ILE A 159 -9.09 6.83 -20.72
C ILE A 159 -9.06 7.15 -19.24
N ARG A 160 -10.18 6.89 -18.56
CA ARG A 160 -10.29 7.06 -17.12
C ARG A 160 -10.11 5.74 -16.43
N TYR A 161 -9.42 5.75 -15.30
CA TYR A 161 -9.40 4.63 -14.37
C TYR A 161 -9.50 5.12 -12.93
N LYS A 162 -10.06 4.30 -12.09
CA LYS A 162 -10.13 4.50 -10.65
C LYS A 162 -9.73 3.21 -9.95
N TYR A 163 -9.22 3.32 -8.74
CA TYR A 163 -8.76 2.17 -7.96
C TYR A 163 -8.87 2.47 -6.46
N THR A 164 -8.94 1.39 -5.68
CA THR A 164 -8.87 1.43 -4.23
C THR A 164 -7.60 0.71 -3.81
N PRO A 165 -6.60 1.44 -3.24
CA PRO A 165 -5.37 0.83 -2.75
C PRO A 165 -5.64 0.02 -1.47
N VAL A 166 -4.74 -0.90 -1.15
CA VAL A 166 -4.78 -1.66 0.10
C VAL A 166 -4.19 -0.81 1.23
N PRO A 167 -4.95 -0.49 2.30
CA PRO A 167 -4.40 0.21 3.46
C PRO A 167 -3.48 -0.71 4.27
N PRO A 168 -2.47 -0.17 4.97
CA PRO A 168 -1.79 -0.93 6.02
C PRO A 168 -2.77 -1.16 7.19
N LEU A 169 -2.64 -2.30 7.87
CA LEU A 169 -3.28 -2.50 9.16
C LEU A 169 -2.49 -1.68 10.20
N GLU A 170 -2.97 -0.48 10.49
CA GLU A 170 -2.28 0.47 11.39
C GLU A 170 -2.70 0.25 12.83
N ASP A 171 -3.96 -0.02 13.06
CA ASP A 171 -4.53 -0.25 14.38
C ASP A 171 -5.42 -1.49 14.40
N MET A 172 -5.36 -2.23 15.50
CA MET A 172 -6.15 -3.43 15.72
C MET A 172 -6.63 -3.47 17.16
N GLU A 173 -7.90 -3.25 17.35
CA GLU A 173 -8.57 -3.38 18.64
C GLU A 173 -8.99 -4.83 18.89
N LEU A 174 -8.66 -5.37 20.06
CA LEU A 174 -9.04 -6.70 20.49
C LEU A 174 -9.97 -6.60 21.71
N TYR A 175 -11.18 -7.10 21.55
CA TYR A 175 -12.16 -7.20 22.64
C TYR A 175 -12.11 -8.60 23.23
N GLN A 176 -11.74 -8.69 24.50
CA GLN A 176 -11.70 -9.96 25.22
C GLN A 176 -12.95 -10.13 26.09
N ALA A 177 -13.64 -11.24 25.91
CA ALA A 177 -14.75 -11.65 26.76
C ALA A 177 -14.39 -12.95 27.47
N PHE A 178 -14.64 -13.01 28.78
CA PHE A 178 -14.56 -14.24 29.54
C PHE A 178 -15.90 -14.97 29.46
N THR A 179 -15.89 -16.29 29.25
CA THR A 179 -17.08 -17.14 29.21
C THR A 179 -16.80 -18.45 29.93
N ASP A 180 -17.82 -19.00 30.54
CA ASP A 180 -17.84 -20.33 31.17
C ASP A 180 -18.58 -21.40 30.32
N GLU A 181 -19.10 -21.04 29.17
CA GLU A 181 -19.85 -21.91 28.26
C GLU A 181 -19.13 -23.22 27.91
N PHE A 182 -17.80 -23.19 27.87
CA PHE A 182 -17.00 -24.35 27.48
C PHE A 182 -16.76 -25.36 28.62
N PHE A 183 -17.12 -25.06 29.88
CA PHE A 183 -16.95 -26.01 30.98
C PHE A 183 -17.85 -27.23 30.82
N GLY A 184 -19.13 -27.02 30.50
CA GLY A 184 -20.07 -28.12 30.31
C GLY A 184 -19.62 -29.15 29.26
N PRO A 185 -19.34 -28.75 28.01
CA PRO A 185 -18.82 -29.64 26.98
C PRO A 185 -17.47 -30.29 27.33
N ALA A 186 -16.57 -29.57 27.97
CA ALA A 186 -15.23 -30.06 28.31
C ALA A 186 -15.29 -31.18 29.35
N PHE A 187 -16.23 -31.14 30.31
CA PHE A 187 -16.38 -32.12 31.38
C PHE A 187 -17.44 -33.20 31.09
N ALA A 188 -18.28 -33.04 30.09
CA ALA A 188 -19.28 -34.02 29.69
C ALA A 188 -18.66 -35.38 29.30
N THR A 189 -17.44 -35.38 28.77
CA THR A 189 -16.71 -36.59 28.36
C THR A 189 -16.12 -37.39 29.52
N LEU A 190 -16.06 -36.83 30.74
CA LEU A 190 -15.56 -37.53 31.94
C LEU A 190 -16.64 -38.40 32.62
N GLY A 191 -17.91 -38.21 32.27
CA GLY A 191 -19.06 -38.98 32.84
C GLY A 191 -19.45 -40.24 32.07
N GLY A 192 -18.69 -40.63 31.04
CA GLY A 192 -18.94 -41.82 30.22
C GLY A 192 -17.93 -42.93 30.49
N ALA A 193 -18.04 -43.57 31.66
CA ALA A 193 -17.38 -44.84 31.93
C ALA A 193 -18.43 -45.80 32.49
#